data_d9f0cb920a4eedb07be2d633d3531882
#
_entry.id   d9f0cb920a4eedb07be2d633d3531882
#
_cell.length_a   1.000
_cell.length_b   1.000
_cell.length_c   1.000
_cell.angle_alpha   90.00
_cell.angle_beta   90.00
_cell.angle_gamma   90.00
#
_symmetry.space_group_name_H-M   'P 1'
#
loop_
_entity.id
_entity.type
_entity.pdbx_description
1 polymer ?
#
loop_
_entity_poly.entity_id
_entity_poly.type
_entity_poly.pdbx_seq_one_letter_code
_entity_poly.pdbx_strand_id
1 'polypeptide(L)'
;MKAIILAGGKGTRGKPYTEYFPKAMNPINGKPMIDYVVRYLKSFNFIKEVIIISDYNGLGGQIKNYYGDRKDIKFIQDSQSGTGGDLLHIEKELKNESEFLLWFVDNLCAVDVKKMRETFKEKNSFACIATRTKRKEETGFAIVENGIIKKFKEKPIMKLQLSECLGIYMLRKEIIQKIKKKKQKQVNLSFDILQELSKEGKVSAHDIADKEWVDAESPMMLERNKKLVTKIIKQMGL
;
A
#
# COMPACT_ATOMS: atom_id res chain seq x y z
N MET A 1 8.17 -1.05 -16.47
CA MET A 1 7.67 -0.27 -15.32
C MET A 1 8.34 -0.76 -14.06
N LYS A 2 8.61 0.10 -13.10
CA LYS A 2 9.13 -0.23 -11.77
C LYS A 2 8.02 -0.20 -10.72
N ALA A 3 8.16 -1.01 -9.67
CA ALA A 3 7.32 -0.97 -8.49
C ALA A 3 8.14 -0.47 -7.30
N ILE A 4 7.56 0.44 -6.52
CA ILE A 4 8.19 1.05 -5.35
C ILE A 4 7.43 0.59 -4.11
N ILE A 5 8.13 0.03 -3.14
CA ILE A 5 7.55 -0.35 -1.85
C ILE A 5 8.05 0.60 -0.78
N LEU A 6 7.14 1.32 -0.12
CA LEU A 6 7.46 2.11 1.06
C LEU A 6 7.39 1.22 2.30
N ALA A 7 8.52 0.99 2.94
CA ALA A 7 8.69 0.14 4.11
C ALA A 7 9.41 0.83 5.28
N GLY A 8 9.57 2.17 5.22
CA GLY A 8 10.31 2.98 6.21
C GLY A 8 9.48 3.46 7.42
N GLY A 9 8.18 3.19 7.46
CA GLY A 9 7.31 3.66 8.54
C GLY A 9 7.74 3.16 9.93
N LYS A 10 7.68 4.02 10.95
CA LYS A 10 8.10 3.74 12.34
C LYS A 10 7.33 2.61 13.03
N GLY A 11 6.22 2.15 12.47
CA GLY A 11 5.44 1.03 12.99
C GLY A 11 4.88 1.24 14.40
N THR A 12 4.58 2.47 14.81
CA THR A 12 4.18 2.83 16.20
C THR A 12 2.99 2.03 16.71
N ARG A 13 2.04 1.68 15.84
CA ARG A 13 0.87 0.84 16.15
C ARG A 13 1.21 -0.65 16.33
N GLY A 14 2.38 -1.08 15.87
CA GLY A 14 2.89 -2.45 16.00
C GLY A 14 3.75 -2.68 17.24
N LYS A 15 3.92 -1.69 18.12
CA LYS A 15 4.69 -1.86 19.36
C LYS A 15 4.05 -2.91 20.28
N PRO A 16 4.87 -3.67 21.02
CA PRO A 16 6.34 -3.59 21.15
C PRO A 16 7.12 -4.28 20.02
N TYR A 17 6.47 -5.05 19.16
CA TYR A 17 7.14 -5.87 18.12
C TYR A 17 8.03 -5.05 17.18
N THR A 18 7.57 -3.86 16.78
CA THR A 18 8.30 -2.97 15.88
C THR A 18 9.51 -2.27 16.51
N GLU A 19 9.81 -2.56 17.78
CA GLU A 19 11.07 -2.20 18.44
C GLU A 19 12.19 -3.21 18.12
N TYR A 20 11.84 -4.40 17.62
CA TYR A 20 12.78 -5.48 17.32
C TYR A 20 12.93 -5.78 15.84
N PHE A 21 11.88 -5.52 15.05
CA PHE A 21 11.90 -5.71 13.60
C PHE A 21 10.96 -4.73 12.88
N PRO A 22 11.27 -4.35 11.62
CA PRO A 22 10.41 -3.44 10.87
C PRO A 22 9.08 -4.12 10.54
N LYS A 23 7.99 -3.36 10.47
CA LYS A 23 6.65 -3.84 10.15
C LYS A 23 6.61 -4.74 8.88
N ALA A 24 7.43 -4.42 7.89
CA ALA A 24 7.57 -5.20 6.66
C ALA A 24 7.98 -6.67 6.91
N MET A 25 8.65 -6.93 8.03
CA MET A 25 9.11 -8.27 8.44
C MET A 25 8.09 -9.02 9.30
N ASN A 26 6.89 -8.49 9.54
CA ASN A 26 5.84 -9.20 10.25
C ASN A 26 5.65 -10.61 9.65
N PRO A 27 5.72 -11.69 10.46
CA PRO A 27 5.69 -13.05 9.96
C PRO A 27 4.28 -13.46 9.51
N ILE A 28 4.20 -14.07 8.33
CA ILE A 28 3.00 -14.71 7.79
C ILE A 28 3.42 -16.08 7.27
N ASN A 29 2.90 -17.15 7.86
CA ASN A 29 3.20 -18.53 7.45
C ASN A 29 4.71 -18.80 7.24
N GLY A 30 5.56 -18.34 8.16
CA GLY A 30 7.01 -18.55 8.12
C GLY A 30 7.80 -17.65 7.16
N LYS A 31 7.15 -16.68 6.52
CA LYS A 31 7.79 -15.69 5.63
C LYS A 31 7.46 -14.27 6.07
N PRO A 32 8.34 -13.29 5.84
CA PRO A 32 8.01 -11.91 6.10
C PRO A 32 6.90 -11.40 5.15
N MET A 33 6.05 -10.53 5.66
CA MET A 33 4.94 -9.93 4.90
C MET A 33 5.39 -9.32 3.57
N ILE A 34 6.51 -8.61 3.58
CA ILE A 34 7.05 -7.96 2.37
C ILE A 34 7.35 -8.99 1.25
N ASP A 35 7.67 -10.25 1.58
CA ASP A 35 7.95 -11.28 0.58
C ASP A 35 6.71 -11.60 -0.28
N TYR A 36 5.52 -11.60 0.33
CA TYR A 36 4.28 -11.79 -0.41
C TYR A 36 4.03 -10.62 -1.37
N VAL A 37 4.25 -9.39 -0.93
CA VAL A 37 4.09 -8.20 -1.79
C VAL A 37 5.09 -8.24 -2.95
N VAL A 38 6.37 -8.50 -2.68
CA VAL A 38 7.40 -8.57 -3.71
C VAL A 38 7.11 -9.67 -4.72
N ARG A 39 6.77 -10.88 -4.27
CA ARG A 39 6.43 -12.00 -5.15
C ARG A 39 5.21 -11.71 -5.99
N TYR A 40 4.17 -11.12 -5.40
CA TYR A 40 2.98 -10.71 -6.13
C TYR A 40 3.29 -9.68 -7.21
N LEU A 41 4.05 -8.65 -6.88
CA LEU A 41 4.47 -7.64 -7.87
C LEU A 41 5.31 -8.25 -9.00
N LYS A 42 6.20 -9.18 -8.68
CA LYS A 42 7.05 -9.89 -9.65
C LYS A 42 6.27 -10.87 -10.53
N SER A 43 5.06 -11.28 -10.17
CA SER A 43 4.20 -12.11 -11.03
C SER A 43 3.69 -11.36 -12.27
N PHE A 44 3.74 -10.01 -12.26
CA PHE A 44 3.39 -9.20 -13.42
C PHE A 44 4.60 -9.00 -14.32
N ASN A 45 4.61 -9.58 -15.51
CA ASN A 45 5.73 -9.55 -16.47
C ASN A 45 6.18 -8.13 -16.91
N PHE A 46 5.32 -7.12 -16.76
CA PHE A 46 5.64 -5.73 -17.05
C PHE A 46 6.32 -4.99 -15.88
N ILE A 47 6.36 -5.57 -14.66
CA ILE A 47 7.16 -5.06 -13.54
C ILE A 47 8.56 -5.66 -13.63
N LYS A 48 9.55 -4.83 -14.00
CA LYS A 48 10.92 -5.27 -14.27
C LYS A 48 11.82 -5.23 -13.03
N GLU A 49 11.57 -4.29 -12.14
CA GLU A 49 12.37 -4.06 -10.94
C GLU A 49 11.47 -3.63 -9.78
N VAL A 50 11.80 -4.08 -8.58
CA VAL A 50 11.20 -3.63 -7.33
C VAL A 50 12.21 -2.78 -6.58
N ILE A 51 11.81 -1.57 -6.17
CA ILE A 51 12.61 -0.68 -5.33
C ILE A 51 11.97 -0.65 -3.95
N ILE A 52 12.73 -0.96 -2.91
CA ILE A 52 12.26 -0.92 -1.53
C ILE A 52 12.91 0.26 -0.83
N ILE A 53 12.09 1.15 -0.27
CA ILE A 53 12.53 2.29 0.52
C ILE A 53 12.30 1.96 1.99
N SER A 54 13.38 1.92 2.78
CA SER A 54 13.32 1.63 4.21
C SER A 54 14.52 2.24 4.94
N ASP A 55 14.44 2.33 6.27
CA ASP A 55 15.57 2.78 7.11
C ASP A 55 16.59 1.64 7.28
N TYR A 56 17.50 1.52 6.32
CA TYR A 56 18.54 0.47 6.31
C TYR A 56 19.65 0.67 7.31
N ASN A 57 19.79 1.88 7.87
CA ASN A 57 20.72 2.15 8.97
C ASN A 57 20.13 1.73 10.33
N GLY A 58 18.84 1.48 10.38
CA GLY A 58 18.11 0.95 11.52
C GLY A 58 17.56 -0.46 11.25
N LEU A 59 16.38 -0.73 11.79
CA LEU A 59 15.74 -2.06 11.70
C LEU A 59 15.46 -2.51 10.25
N GLY A 60 15.30 -1.56 9.33
CA GLY A 60 15.11 -1.86 7.89
C GLY A 60 16.28 -2.62 7.27
N GLY A 61 17.46 -2.65 7.90
CA GLY A 61 18.58 -3.50 7.50
C GLY A 61 18.20 -4.98 7.44
N GLN A 62 17.26 -5.43 8.27
CA GLN A 62 16.75 -6.81 8.25
C GLN A 62 16.08 -7.16 6.91
N ILE A 63 15.42 -6.20 6.26
CA ILE A 63 14.81 -6.40 4.93
C ILE A 63 15.92 -6.64 3.90
N LYS A 64 16.96 -5.81 3.92
CA LYS A 64 18.10 -5.97 3.01
C LYS A 64 18.81 -7.29 3.22
N ASN A 65 19.04 -7.69 4.47
CA ASN A 65 19.65 -8.98 4.80
C ASN A 65 18.79 -10.17 4.36
N TYR A 66 17.46 -10.07 4.44
CA TYR A 66 16.55 -11.13 4.00
C TYR A 66 16.66 -11.38 2.49
N TYR A 67 16.76 -10.33 1.68
CA TYR A 67 16.82 -10.47 0.22
C TYR A 67 18.24 -10.67 -0.30
N GLY A 68 19.28 -10.26 0.43
CA GLY A 68 20.67 -10.33 -0.01
C GLY A 68 20.92 -9.55 -1.30
N ASP A 69 21.81 -10.05 -2.13
CA ASP A 69 22.28 -9.35 -3.37
C ASP A 69 21.41 -9.65 -4.61
N ARG A 70 20.09 -9.72 -4.42
CA ARG A 70 19.16 -9.90 -5.55
C ARG A 70 19.22 -8.73 -6.52
N LYS A 71 19.57 -8.99 -7.79
CA LYS A 71 19.72 -7.97 -8.84
C LYS A 71 18.41 -7.33 -9.28
N ASP A 72 17.26 -7.97 -9.02
CA ASP A 72 15.92 -7.52 -9.40
C ASP A 72 15.21 -6.73 -8.30
N ILE A 73 15.91 -6.50 -7.16
CA ILE A 73 15.46 -5.69 -6.04
C ILE A 73 16.52 -4.64 -5.74
N LYS A 74 16.11 -3.38 -5.69
CA LYS A 74 16.96 -2.26 -5.31
C LYS A 74 16.54 -1.71 -3.96
N PHE A 75 17.52 -1.29 -3.16
CA PHE A 75 17.31 -0.75 -1.82
C PHE A 75 17.67 0.73 -1.79
N ILE A 76 16.78 1.57 -1.28
CA ILE A 76 17.00 3.02 -1.11
C ILE A 76 16.73 3.38 0.34
N GLN A 77 17.67 4.12 0.94
CA GLN A 77 17.55 4.61 2.31
C GLN A 77 16.35 5.56 2.42
N ASP A 78 15.50 5.32 3.43
CA ASP A 78 14.43 6.23 3.84
C ASP A 78 15.05 7.54 4.35
N SER A 79 14.57 8.64 3.84
CA SER A 79 15.06 9.98 4.19
C SER A 79 14.32 10.61 5.37
N GLN A 80 13.28 9.95 5.88
CA GLN A 80 12.36 10.47 6.89
C GLN A 80 11.71 11.81 6.50
N SER A 81 11.64 12.08 5.20
CA SER A 81 11.03 13.29 4.64
C SER A 81 9.54 13.13 4.30
N GLY A 82 8.92 12.06 4.79
CA GLY A 82 7.52 11.72 4.56
C GLY A 82 7.28 10.94 3.26
N THR A 83 6.10 10.36 3.11
CA THR A 83 5.77 9.44 2.01
C THR A 83 5.91 10.03 0.61
N GLY A 84 5.74 11.34 0.47
CA GLY A 84 6.03 12.08 -0.76
C GLY A 84 7.50 12.41 -0.89
N GLY A 85 8.14 12.86 0.20
CA GLY A 85 9.56 13.24 0.22
C GLY A 85 10.48 12.09 -0.15
N ASP A 86 10.19 10.87 0.32
CA ASP A 86 10.96 9.66 -0.02
C ASP A 86 10.96 9.35 -1.53
N LEU A 87 9.89 9.73 -2.24
CA LEU A 87 9.84 9.56 -3.69
C LEU A 87 10.83 10.44 -4.46
N LEU A 88 11.38 11.49 -3.86
CA LEU A 88 12.42 12.30 -4.50
C LEU A 88 13.71 11.50 -4.71
N HIS A 89 13.99 10.53 -3.84
CA HIS A 89 15.21 9.72 -3.90
C HIS A 89 15.18 8.66 -5.01
N ILE A 90 14.00 8.38 -5.58
CA ILE A 90 13.88 7.45 -6.72
C ILE A 90 13.86 8.13 -8.09
N GLU A 91 13.98 9.46 -8.17
CA GLU A 91 13.91 10.19 -9.45
C GLU A 91 14.88 9.66 -10.50
N LYS A 92 16.14 9.42 -10.09
CA LYS A 92 17.17 8.86 -10.98
C LYS A 92 16.80 7.47 -11.49
N GLU A 93 16.16 6.67 -10.63
CA GLU A 93 15.70 5.32 -10.96
C GLU A 93 14.54 5.32 -11.97
N LEU A 94 13.76 6.38 -11.98
CA LEU A 94 12.63 6.56 -12.88
C LEU A 94 13.02 7.25 -14.23
N LYS A 95 14.32 7.43 -14.53
CA LYS A 95 14.75 8.18 -15.72
C LYS A 95 14.06 7.70 -17.00
N ASN A 96 13.93 6.40 -17.18
CA ASN A 96 13.36 5.76 -18.38
C ASN A 96 11.92 5.28 -18.18
N GLU A 97 11.25 5.72 -17.13
CA GLU A 97 9.87 5.36 -16.85
C GLU A 97 8.95 6.57 -17.02
N SER A 98 7.76 6.38 -17.54
CA SER A 98 6.69 7.38 -17.57
C SER A 98 5.75 7.27 -16.38
N GLU A 99 5.68 6.07 -15.81
CA GLU A 99 4.77 5.69 -14.73
C GLU A 99 5.42 4.66 -13.82
N PHE A 100 4.98 4.55 -12.58
CA PHE A 100 5.42 3.55 -11.62
C PHE A 100 4.29 3.16 -10.67
N LEU A 101 4.39 1.96 -10.10
CA LEU A 101 3.50 1.51 -9.04
C LEU A 101 4.13 1.86 -7.69
N LEU A 102 3.33 2.43 -6.79
CA LEU A 102 3.71 2.66 -5.39
C LEU A 102 2.83 1.79 -4.49
N TRP A 103 3.47 1.09 -3.55
CA TRP A 103 2.83 0.19 -2.62
C TRP A 103 3.30 0.45 -1.19
N PHE A 104 2.38 0.76 -0.29
CA PHE A 104 2.70 0.83 1.13
C PHE A 104 2.70 -0.60 1.68
N VAL A 105 3.81 -1.02 2.25
CA VAL A 105 4.12 -2.41 2.59
C VAL A 105 3.08 -3.11 3.47
N ASP A 106 2.35 -2.36 4.31
CA ASP A 106 1.31 -2.86 5.20
C ASP A 106 0.00 -3.24 4.51
N ASN A 107 -0.14 -2.93 3.24
CA ASN A 107 -1.33 -3.28 2.48
C ASN A 107 -1.18 -4.66 1.84
N LEU A 108 -1.91 -5.65 2.35
CA LEU A 108 -2.05 -6.95 1.69
C LEU A 108 -3.35 -6.97 0.89
N CYS A 109 -3.22 -7.11 -0.43
CA CYS A 109 -4.34 -7.14 -1.36
C CYS A 109 -3.91 -7.79 -2.68
N ALA A 110 -4.79 -8.57 -3.29
CA ALA A 110 -4.59 -9.10 -4.64
C ALA A 110 -5.19 -8.16 -5.71
N VAL A 111 -4.86 -6.87 -5.65
CA VAL A 111 -5.34 -5.87 -6.61
C VAL A 111 -4.88 -6.22 -8.03
N ASP A 112 -5.79 -6.19 -9.00
CA ASP A 112 -5.45 -6.40 -10.41
C ASP A 112 -4.65 -5.19 -10.94
N VAL A 113 -3.32 -5.27 -10.78
CA VAL A 113 -2.40 -4.19 -11.20
C VAL A 113 -2.48 -3.92 -12.70
N LYS A 114 -2.81 -4.93 -13.52
CA LYS A 114 -2.98 -4.75 -14.96
C LYS A 114 -4.20 -3.87 -15.25
N LYS A 115 -5.36 -4.22 -14.72
CA LYS A 115 -6.58 -3.41 -14.87
C LYS A 115 -6.45 -2.02 -14.24
N MET A 116 -5.79 -1.93 -13.08
CA MET A 116 -5.51 -0.64 -12.46
C MET A 116 -4.67 0.26 -13.39
N ARG A 117 -3.66 -0.30 -14.05
CA ARG A 117 -2.84 0.39 -15.05
C ARG A 117 -3.65 0.81 -16.28
N GLU A 118 -4.56 -0.04 -16.75
CA GLU A 118 -5.49 0.28 -17.85
C GLU A 118 -6.38 1.46 -17.47
N THR A 119 -7.05 1.42 -16.31
CA THR A 119 -7.85 2.55 -15.78
C THR A 119 -7.05 3.83 -15.69
N PHE A 120 -5.82 3.76 -15.17
CA PHE A 120 -4.92 4.92 -15.06
C PHE A 120 -4.64 5.57 -16.42
N LYS A 121 -4.39 4.76 -17.45
CA LYS A 121 -4.12 5.24 -18.82
C LYS A 121 -5.37 5.79 -19.52
N GLU A 122 -6.47 5.07 -19.45
CA GLU A 122 -7.76 5.47 -20.06
C GLU A 122 -8.25 6.81 -19.50
N LYS A 123 -8.12 7.01 -18.19
CA LYS A 123 -8.50 8.27 -17.53
C LYS A 123 -7.44 9.36 -17.67
N ASN A 124 -6.31 9.08 -18.29
CA ASN A 124 -5.19 10.01 -18.45
C ASN A 124 -4.79 10.69 -17.13
N SER A 125 -4.85 9.95 -16.02
CA SER A 125 -4.69 10.48 -14.66
C SER A 125 -3.22 10.72 -14.29
N PHE A 126 -2.98 11.59 -13.31
CA PHE A 126 -1.67 11.72 -12.64
C PHE A 126 -1.45 10.63 -11.59
N ALA A 127 -2.53 10.21 -10.97
CA ALA A 127 -2.55 9.10 -10.03
C ALA A 127 -3.81 8.26 -10.21
N CYS A 128 -3.72 6.95 -10.00
CA CYS A 128 -4.86 6.07 -9.81
C CYS A 128 -4.68 5.39 -8.46
N ILE A 129 -5.72 5.41 -7.63
CA ILE A 129 -5.71 4.85 -6.28
C ILE A 129 -6.53 3.57 -6.27
N ALA A 130 -5.98 2.48 -5.69
CA ALA A 130 -6.79 1.32 -5.40
C ALA A 130 -7.79 1.66 -4.29
N THR A 131 -9.07 1.32 -4.50
CA THR A 131 -10.15 1.64 -3.57
C THR A 131 -11.03 0.43 -3.30
N ARG A 132 -11.78 0.46 -2.19
CA ARG A 132 -12.87 -0.48 -1.95
C ARG A 132 -14.15 0.26 -1.56
N THR A 133 -15.27 -0.31 -1.95
CA THR A 133 -16.63 0.22 -1.68
C THR A 133 -17.39 -0.59 -0.64
N LYS A 134 -16.80 -1.69 -0.15
CA LYS A 134 -17.41 -2.59 0.84
C LYS A 134 -16.39 -2.96 1.91
N ARG A 135 -16.84 -3.10 3.15
CA ARG A 135 -16.04 -3.56 4.27
C ARG A 135 -16.86 -4.53 5.14
N LYS A 136 -16.22 -5.64 5.53
CA LYS A 136 -16.78 -6.50 6.58
C LYS A 136 -16.47 -5.87 7.93
N GLU A 137 -17.50 -5.72 8.74
CA GLU A 137 -17.35 -5.21 10.10
C GLU A 137 -16.96 -6.32 11.09
N GLU A 138 -16.34 -5.93 12.19
CA GLU A 138 -15.88 -6.86 13.22
C GLU A 138 -16.90 -7.08 14.35
N THR A 139 -17.95 -6.24 14.39
CA THR A 139 -18.97 -6.21 15.43
C THR A 139 -20.38 -6.26 14.86
N GLY A 140 -21.40 -6.39 15.74
CA GLY A 140 -22.81 -6.32 15.37
C GLY A 140 -23.25 -4.88 15.08
N PHE A 141 -24.16 -4.74 14.14
CA PHE A 141 -24.82 -3.48 13.76
C PHE A 141 -26.31 -3.60 13.93
N ALA A 142 -26.97 -2.53 14.37
CA ALA A 142 -28.39 -2.53 14.64
C ALA A 142 -29.09 -1.29 14.06
N ILE A 143 -30.37 -1.47 13.67
CA ILE A 143 -31.29 -0.37 13.46
C ILE A 143 -32.04 -0.18 14.77
N VAL A 144 -31.96 1.02 15.34
CA VAL A 144 -32.60 1.36 16.62
C VAL A 144 -33.72 2.38 16.36
N GLU A 145 -34.95 2.11 16.83
CA GLU A 145 -36.10 3.01 16.79
C GLU A 145 -36.70 3.11 18.19
N ASN A 146 -36.81 4.32 18.71
CA ASN A 146 -37.33 4.60 20.05
C ASN A 146 -36.69 3.75 21.17
N GLY A 147 -35.35 3.54 21.09
CA GLY A 147 -34.61 2.75 22.06
C GLY A 147 -34.72 1.22 21.90
N ILE A 148 -35.46 0.75 20.90
CA ILE A 148 -35.68 -0.68 20.61
C ILE A 148 -34.92 -1.08 19.37
N ILE A 149 -34.15 -2.18 19.45
CA ILE A 149 -33.49 -2.76 18.27
C ILE A 149 -34.55 -3.42 17.38
N LYS A 150 -34.75 -2.88 16.19
CA LYS A 150 -35.66 -3.42 15.17
C LYS A 150 -35.00 -4.42 14.24
N LYS A 151 -33.68 -4.25 14.03
CA LYS A 151 -32.89 -5.17 13.20
C LYS A 151 -31.50 -5.28 13.78
N PHE A 152 -30.99 -6.49 13.86
CA PHE A 152 -29.63 -6.76 14.28
C PHE A 152 -28.91 -7.61 13.21
N LYS A 153 -27.65 -7.31 12.93
CA LYS A 153 -26.82 -8.09 12.02
C LYS A 153 -25.40 -8.17 12.55
N GLU A 154 -24.97 -9.39 12.86
CA GLU A 154 -23.61 -9.66 13.35
C GLU A 154 -22.61 -9.64 12.19
N LYS A 155 -21.52 -8.89 12.36
CA LYS A 155 -20.40 -8.80 11.42
C LYS A 155 -20.82 -8.62 9.96
N PRO A 156 -21.67 -7.61 9.65
CA PRO A 156 -22.18 -7.43 8.29
C PRO A 156 -21.09 -6.99 7.32
N ILE A 157 -21.33 -7.24 6.03
CA ILE A 157 -20.65 -6.52 4.97
C ILE A 157 -21.40 -5.22 4.75
N MET A 158 -20.75 -4.10 5.03
CA MET A 158 -21.32 -2.77 4.84
C MET A 158 -20.85 -2.18 3.51
N LYS A 159 -21.78 -1.58 2.77
CA LYS A 159 -21.44 -0.69 1.66
C LYS A 159 -20.99 0.64 2.26
N LEU A 160 -19.82 1.09 1.86
CA LEU A 160 -19.29 2.37 2.32
C LEU A 160 -19.96 3.52 1.56
N GLN A 161 -20.27 4.61 2.26
CA GLN A 161 -20.77 5.83 1.61
C GLN A 161 -19.69 6.51 0.75
N LEU A 162 -18.45 6.44 1.21
CA LEU A 162 -17.26 6.91 0.49
C LEU A 162 -16.36 5.70 0.21
N SER A 163 -15.74 5.67 -0.97
CA SER A 163 -14.73 4.66 -1.29
C SER A 163 -13.52 4.83 -0.40
N GLU A 164 -13.10 3.76 0.27
CA GLU A 164 -11.89 3.75 1.09
C GLU A 164 -10.67 3.61 0.19
N CYS A 165 -9.72 4.56 0.31
CA CYS A 165 -8.48 4.55 -0.43
C CYS A 165 -7.47 3.62 0.25
N LEU A 166 -6.89 2.71 -0.52
CA LEU A 166 -5.86 1.79 -0.06
C LEU A 166 -4.47 2.38 -0.35
N GLY A 167 -3.46 1.93 0.35
CA GLY A 167 -2.07 2.39 0.18
C GLY A 167 -1.39 1.83 -1.08
N ILE A 168 -2.09 1.78 -2.20
CA ILE A 168 -1.62 1.23 -3.48
C ILE A 168 -1.97 2.22 -4.59
N TYR A 169 -0.96 2.68 -5.33
CA TYR A 169 -1.09 3.78 -6.26
C TYR A 169 -0.37 3.49 -7.58
N MET A 170 -1.02 3.79 -8.70
CA MET A 170 -0.33 3.97 -9.98
C MET A 170 -0.07 5.46 -10.16
N LEU A 171 1.17 5.86 -10.42
CA LEU A 171 1.60 7.25 -10.43
C LEU A 171 2.33 7.60 -11.72
N ARG A 172 2.06 8.79 -12.28
CA ARG A 172 2.93 9.37 -13.30
C ARG A 172 4.24 9.82 -12.69
N LYS A 173 5.34 9.67 -13.44
CA LYS A 173 6.66 10.16 -13.02
C LYS A 173 6.66 11.65 -12.69
N GLU A 174 5.88 12.45 -13.40
CA GLU A 174 5.78 13.90 -13.21
C GLU A 174 5.28 14.31 -11.82
N ILE A 175 4.77 13.35 -11.02
CA ILE A 175 4.43 13.60 -9.62
C ILE A 175 5.65 14.04 -8.80
N ILE A 176 6.86 13.58 -9.18
CA ILE A 176 8.13 14.01 -8.58
C ILE A 176 8.30 15.53 -8.68
N GLN A 177 7.93 16.14 -9.82
CA GLN A 177 8.02 17.59 -10.00
C GLN A 177 7.00 18.34 -9.13
N LYS A 178 5.83 17.74 -8.90
CA LYS A 178 4.84 18.30 -7.96
C LYS A 178 5.38 18.28 -6.53
N ILE A 179 6.03 17.18 -6.12
CA ILE A 179 6.64 17.04 -4.79
C ILE A 179 7.76 18.06 -4.60
N LYS A 180 8.65 18.24 -5.58
CA LYS A 180 9.74 19.23 -5.54
C LYS A 180 9.28 20.67 -5.32
N LYS A 181 8.08 21.01 -5.80
CA LYS A 181 7.50 22.35 -5.61
C LYS A 181 7.07 22.62 -4.17
N LYS A 182 6.92 21.58 -3.36
CA LYS A 182 6.61 21.71 -1.92
C LYS A 182 7.88 22.09 -1.17
N LYS A 183 7.90 23.30 -0.61
CA LYS A 183 9.05 23.81 0.17
C LYS A 183 9.04 23.34 1.64
N GLN A 184 8.47 22.17 1.91
CA GLN A 184 8.32 21.60 3.24
C GLN A 184 9.45 20.60 3.51
N LYS A 185 9.88 20.51 4.78
CA LYS A 185 10.87 19.51 5.23
C LYS A 185 10.32 18.08 5.11
N GLN A 186 9.03 17.90 5.32
CA GLN A 186 8.33 16.63 5.15
C GLN A 186 7.15 16.82 4.21
N VAL A 187 7.03 15.98 3.20
CA VAL A 187 5.91 15.98 2.24
C VAL A 187 5.15 14.67 2.37
N ASN A 188 3.86 14.77 2.68
CA ASN A 188 2.95 13.64 2.69
C ASN A 188 2.29 13.50 1.32
N LEU A 189 2.44 12.34 0.68
CA LEU A 189 1.88 12.10 -0.64
C LEU A 189 0.36 12.34 -0.70
N SER A 190 -0.37 11.83 0.29
CA SER A 190 -1.85 11.92 0.30
C SER A 190 -2.32 13.35 0.58
N PHE A 191 -1.80 13.98 1.63
CA PHE A 191 -2.24 15.33 2.04
C PHE A 191 -1.76 16.43 1.10
N ASP A 192 -0.46 16.39 0.76
CA ASP A 192 0.16 17.55 0.10
C ASP A 192 0.10 17.46 -1.43
N ILE A 193 -0.13 16.26 -1.99
CA ILE A 193 -0.09 16.04 -3.43
C ILE A 193 -1.40 15.48 -3.96
N LEU A 194 -1.87 14.32 -3.47
CA LEU A 194 -3.04 13.66 -4.05
C LEU A 194 -4.32 14.43 -3.78
N GLN A 195 -4.44 15.06 -2.61
CA GLN A 195 -5.60 15.89 -2.28
C GLN A 195 -5.72 17.11 -3.20
N GLU A 196 -4.61 17.74 -3.57
CA GLU A 196 -4.62 18.84 -4.56
C GLU A 196 -4.97 18.30 -5.96
N LEU A 197 -4.31 17.23 -6.40
CA LEU A 197 -4.57 16.63 -7.71
C LEU A 197 -6.02 16.14 -7.85
N SER A 198 -6.65 15.69 -6.76
CA SER A 198 -8.05 15.27 -6.79
C SER A 198 -9.00 16.44 -7.06
N LYS A 199 -8.73 17.62 -6.51
CA LYS A 199 -9.48 18.85 -6.80
C LYS A 199 -9.33 19.29 -8.26
N GLU A 200 -8.20 18.96 -8.89
CA GLU A 200 -7.94 19.21 -10.32
C GLU A 200 -8.56 18.14 -11.24
N GLY A 201 -9.27 17.13 -10.69
CA GLY A 201 -9.83 16.01 -11.48
C GLY A 201 -8.76 15.07 -12.06
N LYS A 202 -7.53 15.07 -11.50
CA LYS A 202 -6.38 14.32 -12.02
C LYS A 202 -6.10 13.01 -11.30
N VAL A 203 -6.98 12.59 -10.40
CA VAL A 203 -6.88 11.33 -9.67
C VAL A 203 -8.04 10.43 -10.04
N SER A 204 -7.73 9.24 -10.54
CA SER A 204 -8.72 8.17 -10.78
C SER A 204 -8.72 7.13 -9.67
N ALA A 205 -9.73 6.30 -9.64
CA ALA A 205 -9.86 5.20 -8.70
C ALA A 205 -9.99 3.87 -9.43
N HIS A 206 -9.42 2.81 -8.86
CA HIS A 206 -9.60 1.43 -9.27
C HIS A 206 -10.21 0.64 -8.12
N ASP A 207 -11.48 0.25 -8.24
CA ASP A 207 -12.17 -0.57 -7.23
C ASP A 207 -11.61 -2.00 -7.26
N ILE A 208 -11.18 -2.51 -6.10
CA ILE A 208 -10.71 -3.89 -5.96
C ILE A 208 -11.82 -4.93 -6.06
N ALA A 209 -13.06 -4.48 -6.17
CA ALA A 209 -14.29 -5.28 -6.34
C ALA A 209 -14.48 -6.34 -5.23
N ASP A 210 -14.31 -7.62 -5.58
CA ASP A 210 -14.45 -8.77 -4.67
C ASP A 210 -13.14 -9.23 -4.03
N LYS A 211 -12.04 -8.52 -4.31
CA LYS A 211 -10.76 -8.83 -3.68
C LYS A 211 -10.77 -8.41 -2.21
N GLU A 212 -10.09 -9.21 -1.43
CA GLU A 212 -9.91 -8.90 -0.02
C GLU A 212 -8.70 -7.99 0.19
N TRP A 213 -8.78 -7.23 1.27
CA TRP A 213 -7.71 -6.34 1.71
C TRP A 213 -7.59 -6.37 3.23
N VAL A 214 -6.36 -6.26 3.73
CA VAL A 214 -6.08 -6.06 5.15
C VAL A 214 -4.92 -5.08 5.32
N ASP A 215 -5.07 -4.16 6.28
CA ASP A 215 -3.97 -3.37 6.80
C ASP A 215 -3.19 -4.21 7.83
N ALA A 216 -2.00 -4.64 7.45
CA ALA A 216 -1.18 -5.54 8.22
C ALA A 216 -0.24 -4.79 9.18
N GLU A 217 -0.79 -3.89 9.99
CA GLU A 217 -0.05 -2.98 10.86
C GLU A 217 0.77 -3.67 11.96
N SER A 218 0.30 -4.83 12.44
CA SER A 218 0.94 -5.54 13.56
C SER A 218 0.77 -7.04 13.45
N PRO A 219 1.65 -7.83 14.11
CA PRO A 219 1.51 -9.29 14.21
C PRO A 219 0.14 -9.72 14.78
N MET A 220 -0.37 -8.99 15.77
CA MET A 220 -1.69 -9.25 16.36
C MET A 220 -2.83 -9.11 15.34
N MET A 221 -2.77 -8.07 14.50
CA MET A 221 -3.77 -7.87 13.42
C MET A 221 -3.70 -9.01 12.41
N LEU A 222 -2.51 -9.46 12.04
CA LEU A 222 -2.32 -10.59 11.13
C LEU A 222 -2.86 -11.89 11.72
N GLU A 223 -2.58 -12.20 12.97
CA GLU A 223 -3.09 -13.41 13.63
C GLU A 223 -4.63 -13.36 13.79
N ARG A 224 -5.19 -12.23 14.23
CA ARG A 224 -6.65 -12.02 14.32
C ARG A 224 -7.33 -12.23 12.96
N ASN A 225 -6.69 -11.79 11.88
CA ASN A 225 -7.20 -11.88 10.51
C ASN A 225 -6.62 -13.06 9.71
N LYS A 226 -6.08 -14.08 10.35
CA LYS A 226 -5.35 -15.19 9.71
C LYS A 226 -6.10 -15.84 8.54
N LYS A 227 -7.40 -16.09 8.70
CA LYS A 227 -8.25 -16.65 7.62
C LYS A 227 -8.33 -15.70 6.43
N LEU A 228 -8.49 -14.38 6.69
CA LEU A 228 -8.53 -13.35 5.65
C LEU A 228 -7.17 -13.23 4.94
N VAL A 229 -6.08 -13.19 5.70
CA VAL A 229 -4.71 -13.17 5.17
C VAL A 229 -4.45 -14.39 4.27
N THR A 230 -4.83 -15.59 4.71
CA THR A 230 -4.72 -16.81 3.89
C THR A 230 -5.52 -16.70 2.59
N LYS A 231 -6.73 -16.14 2.64
CA LYS A 231 -7.55 -15.90 1.45
C LYS A 231 -6.89 -14.92 0.49
N ILE A 232 -6.32 -13.82 1.01
CA ILE A 232 -5.62 -12.83 0.19
C ILE A 232 -4.41 -13.48 -0.50
N ILE A 233 -3.58 -14.23 0.23
CA ILE A 233 -2.42 -14.92 -0.33
C ILE A 233 -2.83 -15.86 -1.47
N LYS A 234 -3.90 -16.63 -1.30
CA LYS A 234 -4.47 -17.46 -2.39
C LYS A 234 -4.94 -16.62 -3.58
N GLN A 235 -5.58 -15.47 -3.33
CA GLN A 235 -5.98 -14.55 -4.41
C GLN A 235 -4.78 -13.93 -5.14
N MET A 236 -3.63 -13.80 -4.45
CA MET A 236 -2.36 -13.38 -5.07
C MET A 236 -1.71 -14.50 -5.91
N GLY A 237 -2.21 -15.73 -5.86
CA GLY A 237 -1.61 -16.89 -6.53
C GLY A 237 -0.34 -17.42 -5.85
N LEU A 238 -0.21 -17.23 -4.52
CA LEU A 238 0.98 -17.54 -3.73
C LEU A 238 0.69 -18.62 -2.67
#